data_e493d63821c2b6ee83af25a52ff22ab7
#
_entry.id   e493d63821c2b6ee83af25a52ff22ab7
#
_cell.length_a   1.000
_cell.length_b   1.000
_cell.length_c   1.000
_cell.angle_alpha   90.00
_cell.angle_beta   90.00
_cell.angle_gamma   90.00
#
_symmetry.space_group_name_H-M   'P 1'
#
loop_
_entity.id
_entity.type
_entity.pdbx_description
1 polymer ?
#
loop_
_entity_poly.entity_id
_entity_poly.type
_entity_poly.pdbx_seq_one_letter_code
_entity_poly.pdbx_strand_id
1 'polypeptide(L)'
;MIFYTVPSKMYGRMMEMKFDYPESVEQWGILEISLEGRSDGNPFTDYSVTGDFYGKNEVKRAEGFYDGDGIYKVRFMPSFPGEYTFVISGTGFDGTAEGKFEVFPASDKNHGPVRVFNTFHFAYADGTPYYPVGTTCYAWTHQPEETQEKTLRTLEQGYFNKIRFCVFPKHYDFNFADPVTFPYEGTPCDNSSITQENFGSYKPDNPENHWDFTRFCPEHFRGMERRIRQLMDLGIEADIIVMHPYDRWGFSEMSAEGDDRYVHYLIARFAAFRNVWWSLANEYDLMKKSITDWERIASIFCEYDPYCRLRSIHNCHAFYDYTAPWITHCCIQRQDVYKCAELTEEYRTRYRKPVVLDEIAYEGNLPHGWGNISGKELVRRFWEAAVRGGYAGHGETYLSGGGNIWWSHGGELHGESQEVGGQAVLGRQCHK
;
A
#
# COMPACT_ATOMS: atom_id res chain seq x y z
N MET A 1 -28.06 -2.62 11.03
CA MET A 1 -27.19 -1.66 11.71
C MET A 1 -27.82 -1.40 13.07
N ILE A 2 -27.19 -1.86 14.13
CA ILE A 2 -27.74 -1.77 15.50
C ILE A 2 -26.82 -0.82 16.26
N PHE A 3 -27.38 0.26 16.81
CA PHE A 3 -26.63 1.22 17.63
C PHE A 3 -26.61 0.73 19.08
N TYR A 4 -25.42 0.63 19.66
CA TYR A 4 -25.20 0.30 21.06
C TYR A 4 -24.83 1.56 21.82
N THR A 5 -25.41 1.70 23.02
CA THR A 5 -25.14 2.83 23.92
C THR A 5 -24.69 2.31 25.27
N VAL A 6 -23.52 2.77 25.76
CA VAL A 6 -22.95 2.41 27.08
C VAL A 6 -22.87 3.67 27.95
N PRO A 7 -23.39 3.64 29.20
CA PRO A 7 -23.39 4.82 30.07
C PRO A 7 -22.03 5.10 30.71
N SER A 8 -21.49 6.30 30.55
CA SER A 8 -20.31 6.80 31.26
C SER A 8 -20.68 7.84 32.33
N LYS A 9 -20.07 7.76 33.51
CA LYS A 9 -20.34 8.66 34.65
C LYS A 9 -19.31 9.79 34.68
N MET A 10 -19.67 10.99 34.28
CA MET A 10 -19.02 12.20 34.77
C MET A 10 -19.99 13.40 34.79
N TYR A 11 -20.09 14.09 35.91
CA TYR A 11 -20.79 15.35 36.15
C TYR A 11 -22.20 15.52 35.54
N GLY A 12 -23.14 14.72 36.02
CA GLY A 12 -24.56 15.06 35.91
C GLY A 12 -25.29 14.85 34.60
N ARG A 13 -24.59 14.48 33.52
CA ARG A 13 -25.18 13.97 32.26
C ARG A 13 -24.40 12.73 31.83
N MET A 14 -25.05 11.57 31.87
CA MET A 14 -24.52 10.37 31.21
C MET A 14 -24.55 10.66 29.70
N MET A 15 -23.39 10.88 29.08
CA MET A 15 -23.28 10.82 27.64
C MET A 15 -23.13 9.34 27.26
N GLU A 16 -24.09 8.83 26.52
CA GLU A 16 -23.99 7.47 25.94
C GLU A 16 -22.99 7.51 24.80
N MET A 17 -21.93 6.69 24.89
CA MET A 17 -21.02 6.50 23.78
C MET A 17 -21.78 5.84 22.64
N LYS A 18 -21.74 6.46 21.45
CA LYS A 18 -22.32 5.87 20.25
C LYS A 18 -21.24 5.19 19.44
N PHE A 19 -21.45 3.93 19.14
CA PHE A 19 -20.60 3.15 18.25
C PHE A 19 -21.43 2.17 17.42
N ASP A 20 -20.88 1.80 16.28
CA ASP A 20 -21.52 0.90 15.31
C ASP A 20 -20.49 -0.10 14.78
N TYR A 21 -20.94 -1.34 14.56
CA TYR A 21 -20.12 -2.41 13.99
C TYR A 21 -21.02 -3.50 13.40
N PRO A 22 -20.54 -4.33 12.43
CA PRO A 22 -21.30 -5.47 11.93
C PRO A 22 -21.27 -6.62 12.94
N GLU A 23 -22.41 -7.31 13.17
CA GLU A 23 -22.52 -8.45 14.08
C GLU A 23 -21.77 -9.70 13.60
N SER A 24 -21.40 -9.74 12.33
CA SER A 24 -20.63 -10.84 11.75
C SER A 24 -19.72 -10.37 10.62
N VAL A 25 -18.65 -11.11 10.42
CA VAL A 25 -17.65 -10.88 9.37
C VAL A 25 -17.11 -12.22 8.86
N GLU A 26 -16.67 -12.24 7.62
CA GLU A 26 -15.97 -13.39 7.05
C GLU A 26 -14.56 -13.52 7.64
N GLN A 27 -14.07 -14.73 7.84
CA GLN A 27 -12.65 -14.99 8.13
C GLN A 27 -11.78 -14.27 7.11
N TRP A 28 -10.74 -13.55 7.57
CA TRP A 28 -9.91 -12.64 6.77
C TRP A 28 -10.66 -11.48 6.09
N GLY A 29 -11.91 -11.26 6.47
CA GLY A 29 -12.64 -10.03 6.17
C GLY A 29 -12.27 -8.91 7.13
N ILE A 30 -12.89 -7.75 6.97
CA ILE A 30 -12.62 -6.57 7.78
C ILE A 30 -13.81 -6.27 8.68
N LEU A 31 -13.62 -6.41 9.99
CA LEU A 31 -14.48 -5.79 10.98
C LEU A 31 -14.07 -4.31 11.11
N GLU A 32 -14.98 -3.39 10.88
CA GLU A 32 -14.77 -1.96 11.15
C GLU A 32 -15.73 -1.52 12.28
N ILE A 33 -15.18 -0.97 13.35
CA ILE A 33 -15.92 -0.38 14.45
C ILE A 33 -15.78 1.13 14.34
N SER A 34 -16.90 1.83 14.26
CA SER A 34 -16.97 3.30 14.19
C SER A 34 -17.50 3.87 15.50
N LEU A 35 -16.85 4.92 16.03
CA LEU A 35 -17.21 5.55 17.30
C LEU A 35 -17.31 7.07 17.11
N GLU A 36 -18.33 7.68 17.70
CA GLU A 36 -18.39 9.13 17.85
C GLU A 36 -17.49 9.57 19.03
N GLY A 37 -16.69 10.61 18.82
CA GLY A 37 -15.74 11.10 19.82
C GLY A 37 -15.42 12.57 19.67
N ARG A 38 -14.38 13.00 20.37
CA ARG A 38 -13.94 14.40 20.40
C ARG A 38 -13.39 14.86 19.06
N SER A 39 -13.69 16.10 18.72
CA SER A 39 -13.19 16.78 17.51
C SER A 39 -12.54 18.12 17.80
N ASP A 40 -12.43 18.50 19.09
CA ASP A 40 -11.74 19.70 19.53
C ASP A 40 -10.21 19.53 19.45
N GLY A 41 -9.47 20.63 19.37
CA GLY A 41 -8.00 20.59 19.26
C GLY A 41 -7.52 19.99 17.93
N ASN A 42 -6.59 19.07 18.01
CA ASN A 42 -6.12 18.30 16.88
C ASN A 42 -6.39 16.80 17.10
N PRO A 43 -7.50 16.24 16.61
CA PRO A 43 -7.86 14.85 16.88
C PRO A 43 -6.86 13.80 16.38
N PHE A 44 -5.98 14.15 15.45
CA PHE A 44 -4.94 13.25 14.95
C PHE A 44 -3.75 13.08 15.91
N THR A 45 -3.58 14.03 16.87
CA THR A 45 -2.45 14.05 17.80
C THR A 45 -2.86 14.03 19.26
N ASP A 46 -4.01 14.64 19.59
CA ASP A 46 -4.44 14.85 20.98
C ASP A 46 -5.15 13.64 21.55
N TYR A 47 -5.68 12.76 20.66
CA TYR A 47 -6.48 11.61 21.05
C TYR A 47 -5.98 10.32 20.44
N SER A 48 -6.18 9.24 21.18
CA SER A 48 -5.86 7.88 20.76
C SER A 48 -7.09 6.99 20.81
N VAL A 49 -7.10 5.95 20.00
CA VAL A 49 -8.08 4.85 20.05
C VAL A 49 -7.37 3.54 19.73
N THR A 50 -7.71 2.49 20.50
CA THR A 50 -7.19 1.13 20.33
C THR A 50 -8.28 0.11 20.56
N GLY A 51 -8.20 -1.02 19.87
CA GLY A 51 -9.08 -2.16 20.05
C GLY A 51 -8.29 -3.40 20.46
N ASP A 52 -8.75 -4.06 21.52
CA ASP A 52 -8.30 -5.38 21.91
C ASP A 52 -9.36 -6.40 21.50
N PHE A 53 -8.98 -7.40 20.72
CA PHE A 53 -9.86 -8.41 20.13
C PHE A 53 -9.50 -9.80 20.66
N TYR A 54 -10.50 -10.54 21.13
CA TYR A 54 -10.34 -11.84 21.79
C TYR A 54 -11.17 -12.89 21.07
N GLY A 55 -10.53 -13.82 20.41
CA GLY A 55 -11.10 -15.04 19.87
C GLY A 55 -10.51 -16.27 20.57
N LYS A 56 -11.09 -17.44 20.34
CA LYS A 56 -10.60 -18.69 20.94
C LYS A 56 -9.14 -18.98 20.61
N ASN A 57 -8.70 -18.65 19.39
CA ASN A 57 -7.39 -19.05 18.85
C ASN A 57 -6.46 -17.86 18.61
N GLU A 58 -6.90 -16.64 18.86
CA GLU A 58 -6.07 -15.45 18.75
C GLU A 58 -6.51 -14.34 19.70
N VAL A 59 -5.53 -13.56 20.13
CA VAL A 59 -5.73 -12.28 20.80
C VAL A 59 -4.91 -11.26 20.03
N LYS A 60 -5.52 -10.16 19.64
CA LYS A 60 -4.84 -9.10 18.89
C LYS A 60 -5.24 -7.73 19.39
N ARG A 61 -4.27 -6.81 19.33
CA ARG A 61 -4.48 -5.39 19.52
C ARG A 61 -4.27 -4.67 18.22
N ALA A 62 -5.15 -3.75 17.89
CA ALA A 62 -5.06 -2.89 16.72
C ALA A 62 -5.21 -1.42 17.14
N GLU A 63 -4.34 -0.55 16.60
CA GLU A 63 -4.54 0.89 16.68
C GLU A 63 -5.72 1.29 15.79
N GLY A 64 -6.46 2.28 16.23
CA GLY A 64 -7.46 2.94 15.41
C GLY A 64 -6.99 4.33 14.97
N PHE A 65 -7.87 5.04 14.28
CA PHE A 65 -7.57 6.32 13.68
C PHE A 65 -8.77 7.25 13.72
N TYR A 66 -8.49 8.55 13.66
CA TYR A 66 -9.50 9.57 13.42
C TYR A 66 -9.79 9.67 11.93
N ASP A 67 -11.06 9.60 11.56
CA ASP A 67 -11.52 9.61 10.15
C ASP A 67 -12.23 10.92 9.76
N GLY A 68 -12.11 11.98 10.56
CA GLY A 68 -12.80 13.25 10.34
C GLY A 68 -14.16 13.31 11.03
N ASP A 69 -14.73 14.51 11.13
CA ASP A 69 -16.10 14.77 11.59
C ASP A 69 -16.46 14.16 12.97
N GLY A 70 -15.46 14.05 13.87
CA GLY A 70 -15.65 13.43 15.20
C GLY A 70 -15.77 11.91 15.16
N ILE A 71 -15.40 11.25 14.05
CA ILE A 71 -15.48 9.80 13.91
C ILE A 71 -14.09 9.16 14.10
N TYR A 72 -14.02 8.19 14.99
CA TYR A 72 -12.89 7.30 15.18
C TYR A 72 -13.23 5.91 14.66
N LYS A 73 -12.24 5.23 14.10
CA LYS A 73 -12.41 3.87 13.59
C LYS A 73 -11.33 2.94 14.10
N VAL A 74 -11.71 1.69 14.37
CA VAL A 74 -10.79 0.59 14.60
C VAL A 74 -11.12 -0.52 13.63
N ARG A 75 -10.10 -1.06 12.96
CA ARG A 75 -10.23 -2.16 11.99
C ARG A 75 -9.56 -3.41 12.47
N PHE A 76 -10.24 -4.52 12.34
CA PHE A 76 -9.73 -5.83 12.69
C PHE A 76 -9.99 -6.85 11.59
N MET A 77 -8.98 -7.70 11.33
CA MET A 77 -9.10 -8.85 10.41
C MET A 77 -8.97 -10.14 11.23
N PRO A 78 -10.07 -10.87 11.48
CA PRO A 78 -10.03 -12.14 12.21
C PRO A 78 -9.38 -13.24 11.36
N SER A 79 -8.54 -14.06 12.01
CA SER A 79 -7.85 -15.17 11.33
C SER A 79 -8.55 -16.51 11.46
N PHE A 80 -9.52 -16.65 12.35
CA PHE A 80 -10.19 -17.92 12.64
C PHE A 80 -11.71 -17.74 12.74
N PRO A 81 -12.51 -18.71 12.28
CA PRO A 81 -13.95 -18.72 12.51
C PRO A 81 -14.31 -18.89 13.99
N GLY A 82 -15.46 -18.36 14.38
CA GLY A 82 -16.03 -18.47 15.73
C GLY A 82 -16.39 -17.14 16.37
N GLU A 83 -16.81 -17.17 17.62
CA GLU A 83 -17.17 -15.98 18.38
C GLU A 83 -15.92 -15.21 18.83
N TYR A 84 -15.99 -13.89 18.70
CA TYR A 84 -15.01 -12.92 19.18
C TYR A 84 -15.69 -11.89 20.08
N THR A 85 -14.92 -11.38 21.03
CA THR A 85 -15.26 -10.18 21.79
C THR A 85 -14.22 -9.10 21.53
N PHE A 86 -14.62 -7.84 21.74
CA PHE A 86 -13.68 -6.72 21.65
C PHE A 86 -13.91 -5.72 22.78
N VAL A 87 -12.84 -4.98 23.10
CA VAL A 87 -12.85 -3.81 23.96
C VAL A 87 -12.14 -2.68 23.23
N ILE A 88 -12.85 -1.59 22.97
CA ILE A 88 -12.26 -0.37 22.41
C ILE A 88 -12.05 0.63 23.52
N SER A 89 -10.84 1.17 23.61
CA SER A 89 -10.44 2.18 24.60
C SER A 89 -9.66 3.31 23.92
N GLY A 90 -9.60 4.46 24.56
CA GLY A 90 -8.86 5.60 24.03
C GLY A 90 -9.13 6.87 24.82
N THR A 91 -8.51 7.97 24.38
CA THR A 91 -8.68 9.30 24.98
C THR A 91 -9.63 10.19 24.18
N GLY A 92 -10.03 9.75 22.97
CA GLY A 92 -10.94 10.48 22.09
C GLY A 92 -12.41 10.42 22.50
N PHE A 93 -12.77 9.67 23.53
CA PHE A 93 -14.13 9.49 24.03
C PHE A 93 -14.11 9.05 25.50
N ASP A 94 -15.27 9.14 26.17
CA ASP A 94 -15.39 8.74 27.57
C ASP A 94 -15.81 7.27 27.70
N GLY A 95 -15.08 6.48 28.52
CA GLY A 95 -15.37 5.08 28.80
C GLY A 95 -14.75 4.10 27.78
N THR A 96 -15.37 2.92 27.65
CA THR A 96 -14.96 1.85 26.74
C THR A 96 -16.17 1.37 25.93
N ALA A 97 -15.96 0.97 24.68
CA ALA A 97 -16.95 0.26 23.88
C ALA A 97 -16.62 -1.23 23.90
N GLU A 98 -17.60 -2.06 24.26
CA GLU A 98 -17.44 -3.52 24.30
C GLU A 98 -18.51 -4.18 23.42
N GLY A 99 -18.15 -5.28 22.80
CA GLY A 99 -19.10 -6.00 21.96
C GLY A 99 -18.61 -7.39 21.60
N LYS A 100 -19.46 -8.07 20.84
CA LYS A 100 -19.16 -9.40 20.29
C LYS A 100 -19.64 -9.51 18.87
N PHE A 101 -18.96 -10.34 18.09
CA PHE A 101 -19.30 -10.62 16.71
C PHE A 101 -18.96 -12.07 16.37
N GLU A 102 -19.58 -12.58 15.30
CA GLU A 102 -19.33 -13.92 14.82
C GLU A 102 -18.46 -13.87 13.55
N VAL A 103 -17.49 -14.76 13.46
CA VAL A 103 -16.64 -14.95 12.29
C VAL A 103 -17.04 -16.24 11.59
N PHE A 104 -17.61 -16.13 10.38
CA PHE A 104 -17.94 -17.29 9.58
C PHE A 104 -16.77 -17.69 8.66
N PRO A 105 -16.70 -18.97 8.21
CA PRO A 105 -15.61 -19.44 7.35
C PRO A 105 -15.48 -18.61 6.07
N ALA A 106 -14.22 -18.51 5.59
CA ALA A 106 -13.93 -17.84 4.33
C ALA A 106 -14.65 -18.48 3.14
N SER A 107 -15.08 -17.68 2.19
CA SER A 107 -15.61 -18.13 0.91
C SER A 107 -14.48 -18.65 -0.01
N ASP A 108 -14.86 -19.39 -1.05
CA ASP A 108 -13.90 -19.95 -2.03
C ASP A 108 -13.03 -18.90 -2.75
N LYS A 109 -13.43 -17.63 -2.69
CA LYS A 109 -12.65 -16.52 -3.27
C LYS A 109 -11.73 -15.82 -2.28
N ASN A 110 -11.83 -16.15 -1.01
CA ASN A 110 -11.06 -15.52 0.06
C ASN A 110 -10.05 -16.50 0.65
N HIS A 111 -8.85 -16.50 0.10
CA HIS A 111 -7.73 -17.35 0.52
C HIS A 111 -6.94 -16.77 1.71
N GLY A 112 -7.37 -15.62 2.23
CA GLY A 112 -6.65 -14.88 3.26
C GLY A 112 -5.43 -14.12 2.73
N PRO A 113 -4.61 -13.54 3.61
CA PRO A 113 -3.43 -12.78 3.22
C PRO A 113 -2.32 -13.67 2.65
N VAL A 114 -1.54 -13.10 1.73
CA VAL A 114 -0.33 -13.74 1.22
C VAL A 114 0.78 -13.74 2.28
N ARG A 115 1.53 -14.84 2.34
CA ARG A 115 2.67 -15.06 3.23
C ARG A 115 3.86 -15.63 2.47
N VAL A 116 5.07 -15.46 3.04
CA VAL A 116 6.23 -16.22 2.56
C VAL A 116 6.02 -17.69 2.83
N PHE A 117 6.29 -18.51 1.83
CA PHE A 117 6.15 -19.96 1.86
C PHE A 117 7.42 -20.64 1.33
N ASN A 118 7.86 -21.72 2.00
CA ASN A 118 9.06 -22.48 1.62
C ASN A 118 10.29 -21.57 1.35
N THR A 119 10.52 -20.57 2.18
CA THR A 119 11.66 -19.64 2.13
C THR A 119 11.67 -18.74 0.89
N PHE A 120 11.35 -19.23 -0.29
CA PHE A 120 11.59 -18.56 -1.58
C PHE A 120 10.32 -18.26 -2.37
N HIS A 121 9.15 -18.62 -1.84
CA HIS A 121 7.88 -18.50 -2.54
C HIS A 121 6.82 -17.83 -1.67
N PHE A 122 5.63 -17.72 -2.22
CA PHE A 122 4.47 -17.17 -1.55
C PHE A 122 3.31 -18.16 -1.61
N ALA A 123 2.47 -18.11 -0.58
CA ALA A 123 1.17 -18.77 -0.55
C ALA A 123 0.19 -17.89 0.24
N TYR A 124 -1.08 -18.07 -0.02
CA TYR A 124 -2.14 -17.51 0.81
C TYR A 124 -2.20 -18.20 2.18
N ALA A 125 -2.91 -17.61 3.12
CA ALA A 125 -3.03 -18.13 4.48
C ALA A 125 -3.68 -19.52 4.55
N ASP A 126 -4.53 -19.89 3.60
CA ASP A 126 -5.13 -21.23 3.47
C ASP A 126 -4.21 -22.28 2.82
N GLY A 127 -3.02 -21.88 2.39
CA GLY A 127 -2.03 -22.75 1.72
C GLY A 127 -2.12 -22.75 0.19
N THR A 128 -3.08 -22.06 -0.40
CA THR A 128 -3.16 -21.91 -1.87
C THR A 128 -1.92 -21.19 -2.38
N PRO A 129 -1.17 -21.76 -3.36
CA PRO A 129 0.01 -21.11 -3.90
C PRO A 129 -0.30 -19.75 -4.52
N TYR A 130 0.58 -18.78 -4.28
CA TYR A 130 0.51 -17.45 -4.88
C TYR A 130 1.77 -17.16 -5.69
N TYR A 131 1.60 -16.83 -6.95
CA TYR A 131 2.67 -16.48 -7.87
C TYR A 131 2.48 -15.04 -8.35
N PRO A 132 3.23 -14.06 -7.80
CA PRO A 132 3.08 -12.66 -8.20
C PRO A 132 3.33 -12.45 -9.69
N VAL A 133 2.37 -11.88 -10.38
CA VAL A 133 2.53 -11.23 -11.67
C VAL A 133 2.14 -9.78 -11.44
N GLY A 134 3.15 -8.98 -11.09
CA GLY A 134 2.97 -7.60 -10.69
C GLY A 134 2.99 -6.63 -11.85
N THR A 135 2.41 -5.45 -11.61
CA THR A 135 2.57 -4.26 -12.45
C THR A 135 2.77 -3.04 -11.58
N THR A 136 3.46 -2.01 -12.12
CA THR A 136 3.61 -0.72 -11.45
C THR A 136 2.67 0.31 -12.06
N CYS A 137 1.86 0.95 -11.22
CA CYS A 137 0.96 2.02 -11.64
C CYS A 137 0.99 3.11 -10.56
N TYR A 138 2.13 3.79 -10.46
CA TYR A 138 2.56 4.58 -9.31
C TYR A 138 1.54 5.62 -8.83
N ALA A 139 0.92 6.35 -9.76
CA ALA A 139 0.12 7.54 -9.45
C ALA A 139 -1.38 7.38 -9.79
N TRP A 140 -1.87 6.18 -10.05
CA TRP A 140 -3.23 5.97 -10.53
C TRP A 140 -4.33 6.42 -9.54
N THR A 141 -4.09 6.25 -8.23
CA THR A 141 -5.03 6.68 -7.19
C THR A 141 -5.09 8.20 -7.00
N HIS A 142 -4.15 8.93 -7.61
CA HIS A 142 -4.07 10.39 -7.56
C HIS A 142 -4.72 11.06 -8.77
N GLN A 143 -5.15 10.28 -9.76
CA GLN A 143 -5.75 10.75 -11.00
C GLN A 143 -7.26 11.05 -10.82
N PRO A 144 -7.87 11.76 -11.78
CA PRO A 144 -9.32 11.89 -11.82
C PRO A 144 -10.04 10.55 -11.78
N GLU A 145 -11.23 10.51 -11.19
CA GLU A 145 -12.04 9.31 -10.96
C GLU A 145 -12.19 8.45 -12.22
N GLU A 146 -12.42 9.08 -13.38
CA GLU A 146 -12.57 8.37 -14.67
C GLU A 146 -11.33 7.52 -15.01
N THR A 147 -10.14 8.07 -14.79
CA THR A 147 -8.86 7.38 -15.03
C THR A 147 -8.66 6.24 -14.04
N GLN A 148 -9.00 6.45 -12.77
CA GLN A 148 -8.92 5.41 -11.75
C GLN A 148 -9.86 4.24 -12.08
N GLU A 149 -11.10 4.51 -12.45
CA GLU A 149 -12.07 3.48 -12.87
C GLU A 149 -11.63 2.75 -14.15
N LYS A 150 -11.04 3.47 -15.10
CA LYS A 150 -10.49 2.88 -16.31
C LYS A 150 -9.36 1.90 -15.97
N THR A 151 -8.50 2.27 -15.02
CA THR A 151 -7.42 1.41 -14.53
C THR A 151 -7.97 0.10 -13.96
N LEU A 152 -9.01 0.16 -13.13
CA LEU A 152 -9.64 -1.04 -12.57
C LEU A 152 -10.21 -1.95 -13.66
N ARG A 153 -10.89 -1.38 -14.68
CA ARG A 153 -11.39 -2.17 -15.83
C ARG A 153 -10.25 -2.84 -16.61
N THR A 154 -9.12 -2.15 -16.76
CA THR A 154 -7.93 -2.73 -17.40
C THR A 154 -7.35 -3.87 -16.57
N LEU A 155 -7.28 -3.71 -15.25
CA LEU A 155 -6.81 -4.76 -14.33
C LEU A 155 -7.75 -5.98 -14.30
N GLU A 156 -9.06 -5.77 -14.35
CA GLU A 156 -10.07 -6.85 -14.41
C GLU A 156 -9.92 -7.73 -15.66
N GLN A 157 -9.56 -7.12 -16.78
CA GLN A 157 -9.34 -7.80 -18.05
C GLN A 157 -7.91 -8.36 -18.21
N GLY A 158 -6.97 -7.89 -17.39
CA GLY A 158 -5.56 -8.22 -17.46
C GLY A 158 -5.18 -9.50 -16.70
N TYR A 159 -3.88 -9.77 -16.66
CA TYR A 159 -3.31 -10.97 -16.04
C TYR A 159 -2.58 -10.66 -14.72
N PHE A 160 -2.62 -9.40 -14.27
CA PHE A 160 -1.93 -8.96 -13.06
C PHE A 160 -2.71 -9.38 -11.82
N ASN A 161 -2.00 -9.86 -10.82
CA ASN A 161 -2.54 -10.18 -9.50
C ASN A 161 -1.83 -9.40 -8.38
N LYS A 162 -1.00 -8.43 -8.74
CA LYS A 162 -0.31 -7.52 -7.84
C LYS A 162 -0.13 -6.17 -8.55
N ILE A 163 -0.36 -5.08 -7.84
CA ILE A 163 -0.10 -3.72 -8.33
C ILE A 163 0.68 -2.92 -7.30
N ARG A 164 1.73 -2.18 -7.75
CA ARG A 164 2.49 -1.23 -6.93
C ARG A 164 2.02 0.19 -7.21
N PHE A 165 1.73 0.94 -6.16
CA PHE A 165 1.31 2.35 -6.25
C PHE A 165 1.65 3.13 -4.98
N CYS A 166 1.76 4.46 -5.12
CA CYS A 166 2.21 5.36 -4.08
C CYS A 166 1.07 5.87 -3.21
N VAL A 167 1.34 6.07 -1.91
CA VAL A 167 0.47 6.84 -1.01
C VAL A 167 0.62 8.33 -1.29
N PHE A 168 1.86 8.82 -1.37
CA PHE A 168 2.11 10.21 -1.70
C PHE A 168 2.04 10.45 -3.21
N PRO A 169 1.55 11.63 -3.63
CA PRO A 169 1.59 12.02 -5.04
C PRO A 169 3.00 11.98 -5.60
N LYS A 170 3.13 11.57 -6.86
CA LYS A 170 4.41 11.48 -7.56
C LYS A 170 4.62 12.67 -8.50
N HIS A 171 5.77 13.32 -8.44
CA HIS A 171 6.19 14.42 -9.30
C HIS A 171 7.49 14.08 -10.01
N TYR A 172 7.48 14.09 -11.34
CA TYR A 172 8.66 13.94 -12.20
C TYR A 172 8.33 14.39 -13.63
N ASP A 173 9.28 14.35 -14.56
CA ASP A 173 9.18 14.93 -15.89
C ASP A 173 8.02 14.44 -16.79
N PHE A 174 7.38 13.33 -16.41
CA PHE A 174 6.19 12.81 -17.10
C PHE A 174 4.92 12.86 -16.24
N ASN A 175 4.99 13.43 -15.04
CA ASN A 175 3.86 13.59 -14.12
C ASN A 175 4.06 14.79 -13.21
N PHE A 176 3.66 15.94 -13.64
CA PHE A 176 3.77 17.19 -12.86
C PHE A 176 2.42 17.87 -12.57
N ALA A 177 1.30 17.23 -12.91
CA ALA A 177 -0.02 17.68 -12.47
C ALA A 177 -0.22 17.49 -10.96
N ASP A 178 -1.04 18.32 -10.34
CA ASP A 178 -1.46 18.09 -8.96
C ASP A 178 -2.39 16.86 -8.89
N PRO A 179 -2.34 16.13 -7.77
CA PRO A 179 -3.29 15.04 -7.52
C PRO A 179 -4.70 15.61 -7.25
N VAL A 180 -5.71 14.75 -7.35
CA VAL A 180 -7.10 15.15 -7.03
C VAL A 180 -7.32 15.44 -5.54
N THR A 181 -6.49 14.84 -4.67
CA THR A 181 -6.48 15.09 -3.22
C THR A 181 -5.06 14.97 -2.69
N PHE A 182 -4.80 15.61 -1.55
CA PHE A 182 -3.52 15.54 -0.86
C PHE A 182 -3.65 14.79 0.48
N PRO A 183 -2.57 14.18 1.00
CA PRO A 183 -2.62 13.38 2.23
C PRO A 183 -2.73 14.21 3.52
N TYR A 184 -2.42 15.50 3.46
CA TYR A 184 -2.44 16.44 4.61
C TYR A 184 -3.31 17.66 4.32
N GLU A 185 -3.78 18.30 5.40
CA GLU A 185 -4.43 19.61 5.32
C GLU A 185 -3.40 20.67 4.92
N GLY A 186 -3.77 21.54 3.98
CA GLY A 186 -2.89 22.59 3.51
C GLY A 186 -3.07 22.91 2.03
N THR A 187 -2.06 23.58 1.47
CA THR A 187 -2.07 23.99 0.06
C THR A 187 -0.69 23.77 -0.58
N PRO A 188 -0.64 23.28 -1.83
CA PRO A 188 0.59 23.21 -2.60
C PRO A 188 1.04 24.58 -3.09
N CYS A 189 2.30 24.71 -3.51
CA CYS A 189 2.74 25.83 -4.30
C CYS A 189 1.99 25.89 -5.64
N ASP A 190 1.87 27.10 -6.20
CA ASP A 190 1.27 27.28 -7.53
C ASP A 190 2.09 26.53 -8.61
N ASN A 191 1.45 25.66 -9.34
CA ASN A 191 2.03 24.88 -10.45
C ASN A 191 1.51 25.30 -11.82
N SER A 192 0.75 26.38 -11.93
CA SER A 192 0.11 26.82 -13.19
C SER A 192 1.09 27.07 -14.35
N SER A 193 2.36 27.36 -14.02
CA SER A 193 3.44 27.60 -14.98
C SER A 193 4.40 26.41 -15.15
N ILE A 194 4.11 25.26 -14.56
CA ILE A 194 4.99 24.10 -14.66
C ILE A 194 4.96 23.50 -16.08
N THR A 195 6.14 23.18 -16.58
CA THR A 195 6.36 22.53 -17.89
C THR A 195 7.40 21.43 -17.76
N GLN A 196 7.58 20.65 -18.83
CA GLN A 196 8.62 19.63 -18.89
C GLN A 196 10.04 20.24 -18.78
N GLU A 197 10.23 21.47 -19.24
CA GLU A 197 11.54 22.14 -19.19
C GLU A 197 11.88 22.67 -17.79
N ASN A 198 10.87 23.05 -16.99
CA ASN A 198 11.07 23.69 -15.69
C ASN A 198 10.64 22.84 -14.49
N PHE A 199 10.02 21.66 -14.68
CA PHE A 199 9.52 20.83 -13.55
C PHE A 199 10.58 20.57 -12.50
N GLY A 200 11.84 20.43 -12.90
CA GLY A 200 12.95 20.19 -12.01
C GLY A 200 13.29 21.35 -11.05
N SER A 201 12.71 22.54 -11.23
CA SER A 201 12.83 23.67 -10.30
C SER A 201 11.82 23.61 -9.13
N TYR A 202 10.79 22.81 -9.26
CA TYR A 202 9.79 22.56 -8.21
C TYR A 202 10.33 21.52 -7.23
N LYS A 203 10.64 21.93 -6.02
CA LYS A 203 11.33 21.13 -5.01
C LYS A 203 10.48 20.96 -3.74
N PRO A 204 10.76 19.90 -2.93
CA PRO A 204 10.05 19.65 -1.68
C PRO A 204 10.13 20.80 -0.68
N ASP A 205 11.23 21.54 -0.66
CA ASP A 205 11.50 22.67 0.22
C ASP A 205 10.96 24.02 -0.31
N ASN A 206 10.06 24.00 -1.31
CA ASN A 206 9.42 25.22 -1.79
C ASN A 206 8.64 25.90 -0.66
N PRO A 207 8.98 27.17 -0.31
CA PRO A 207 8.35 27.87 0.82
C PRO A 207 6.87 28.20 0.60
N GLU A 208 6.35 28.06 -0.61
CA GLU A 208 4.92 28.22 -0.93
C GLU A 208 4.09 26.95 -0.64
N ASN A 209 4.72 25.83 -0.32
CA ASN A 209 4.03 24.67 0.21
C ASN A 209 3.65 24.91 1.67
N HIS A 210 2.36 24.88 1.97
CA HIS A 210 1.84 25.13 3.32
C HIS A 210 1.04 23.90 3.78
N TRP A 211 1.70 22.98 4.48
CA TRP A 211 1.11 21.74 5.00
C TRP A 211 1.14 21.71 6.51
N ASP A 212 0.04 21.26 7.12
CA ASP A 212 0.01 20.82 8.50
C ASP A 212 0.26 19.31 8.59
N PHE A 213 1.53 18.91 8.74
CA PHE A 213 1.92 17.50 8.87
C PHE A 213 1.40 16.82 10.15
N THR A 214 0.62 17.52 10.97
CA THR A 214 -0.08 16.96 12.11
C THR A 214 -1.55 16.64 11.82
N ARG A 215 -2.08 17.07 10.66
CA ARG A 215 -3.46 16.87 10.25
C ARG A 215 -3.56 16.18 8.90
N PHE A 216 -4.02 14.93 8.94
CA PHE A 216 -4.28 14.19 7.71
C PHE A 216 -5.55 14.68 7.02
N CYS A 217 -5.64 14.45 5.71
CA CYS A 217 -6.85 14.64 4.92
C CYS A 217 -7.57 13.27 4.79
N PRO A 218 -8.63 12.97 5.57
CA PRO A 218 -9.30 11.67 5.55
C PRO A 218 -9.87 11.30 4.18
N GLU A 219 -10.27 12.28 3.37
CA GLU A 219 -10.79 12.04 2.02
C GLU A 219 -9.76 11.36 1.11
N HIS A 220 -8.51 11.79 1.15
CA HIS A 220 -7.42 11.16 0.40
C HIS A 220 -7.31 9.67 0.72
N PHE A 221 -7.27 9.33 2.00
CA PHE A 221 -7.13 7.95 2.46
C PHE A 221 -8.39 7.11 2.20
N ARG A 222 -9.60 7.68 2.34
CA ARG A 222 -10.84 6.99 1.96
C ARG A 222 -10.88 6.66 0.47
N GLY A 223 -10.36 7.55 -0.38
CA GLY A 223 -10.17 7.29 -1.81
C GLY A 223 -9.30 6.06 -2.05
N MET A 224 -8.14 6.00 -1.40
CA MET A 224 -7.24 4.85 -1.48
C MET A 224 -7.87 3.57 -0.94
N GLU A 225 -8.54 3.62 0.22
CA GLU A 225 -9.24 2.47 0.81
C GLU A 225 -10.26 1.87 -0.15
N ARG A 226 -11.03 2.71 -0.82
CA ARG A 226 -11.97 2.27 -1.85
C ARG A 226 -11.26 1.48 -2.96
N ARG A 227 -10.11 1.97 -3.44
CA ARG A 227 -9.31 1.30 -4.48
C ARG A 227 -8.71 -0.01 -3.98
N ILE A 228 -8.20 -0.05 -2.75
CA ILE A 228 -7.67 -1.28 -2.14
C ILE A 228 -8.77 -2.35 -2.01
N ARG A 229 -10.00 -1.96 -1.62
CA ARG A 229 -11.15 -2.88 -1.59
C ARG A 229 -11.49 -3.42 -2.97
N GLN A 230 -11.55 -2.56 -3.98
CA GLN A 230 -11.83 -2.97 -5.36
C GLN A 230 -10.74 -3.92 -5.90
N LEU A 231 -9.46 -3.66 -5.61
CA LEU A 231 -8.38 -4.59 -5.92
C LEU A 231 -8.56 -5.93 -5.20
N MET A 232 -8.96 -5.91 -3.93
CA MET A 232 -9.23 -7.12 -3.14
C MET A 232 -10.37 -7.96 -3.74
N ASP A 233 -11.42 -7.30 -4.23
CA ASP A 233 -12.56 -7.95 -4.89
C ASP A 233 -12.16 -8.59 -6.24
N LEU A 234 -11.17 -8.00 -6.92
CA LEU A 234 -10.55 -8.56 -8.14
C LEU A 234 -9.50 -9.64 -7.86
N GLY A 235 -9.17 -9.92 -6.59
CA GLY A 235 -8.10 -10.85 -6.22
C GLY A 235 -6.69 -10.32 -6.51
N ILE A 236 -6.50 -9.01 -6.44
CA ILE A 236 -5.23 -8.32 -6.73
C ILE A 236 -4.62 -7.80 -5.43
N GLU A 237 -3.35 -8.13 -5.21
CA GLU A 237 -2.56 -7.63 -4.08
C GLU A 237 -2.16 -6.17 -4.31
N ALA A 238 -2.35 -5.35 -3.27
CA ALA A 238 -2.01 -3.93 -3.23
C ALA A 238 -0.65 -3.75 -2.54
N ASP A 239 0.40 -3.61 -3.33
CA ASP A 239 1.76 -3.35 -2.85
C ASP A 239 1.94 -1.83 -2.72
N ILE A 240 1.69 -1.33 -1.51
CA ILE A 240 1.62 0.10 -1.22
C ILE A 240 3.01 0.67 -0.99
N ILE A 241 3.40 1.62 -1.82
CA ILE A 241 4.64 2.39 -1.66
C ILE A 241 4.39 3.50 -0.65
N VAL A 242 5.02 3.35 0.54
CA VAL A 242 4.84 4.26 1.67
C VAL A 242 5.50 5.61 1.40
N MET A 243 6.75 5.61 0.89
CA MET A 243 7.52 6.81 0.57
C MET A 243 8.26 6.67 -0.76
N HIS A 244 8.62 7.80 -1.38
CA HIS A 244 9.43 7.85 -2.61
C HIS A 244 10.09 9.23 -2.78
N PRO A 245 11.18 9.36 -3.61
CA PRO A 245 11.92 10.61 -3.79
C PRO A 245 11.25 11.61 -4.74
N TYR A 246 10.22 11.20 -5.50
CA TYR A 246 9.58 11.98 -6.56
C TYR A 246 8.54 12.94 -6.00
N ASP A 247 9.01 13.96 -5.31
CA ASP A 247 8.19 14.84 -4.50
C ASP A 247 8.52 16.32 -4.77
N ARG A 248 7.53 17.18 -4.73
CA ARG A 248 7.67 18.64 -4.75
C ARG A 248 6.91 19.31 -3.62
N TRP A 249 6.23 18.54 -2.80
CA TRP A 249 5.32 19.03 -1.76
C TRP A 249 5.92 18.95 -0.36
N GLY A 250 7.03 18.24 -0.17
CA GLY A 250 7.71 18.09 1.11
C GLY A 250 7.33 16.82 1.90
N PHE A 251 6.50 15.94 1.35
CA PHE A 251 6.07 14.71 2.02
C PHE A 251 7.21 13.71 2.25
N SER A 252 8.19 13.68 1.35
CA SER A 252 9.38 12.84 1.46
C SER A 252 10.40 13.34 2.48
N GLU A 253 10.30 14.60 2.91
CA GLU A 253 11.25 15.29 3.77
C GLU A 253 10.68 15.64 5.15
N MET A 254 9.60 15.00 5.56
CA MET A 254 9.02 15.15 6.89
C MET A 254 10.04 14.83 7.99
N SER A 255 9.84 15.42 9.18
CA SER A 255 10.61 15.08 10.38
C SER A 255 10.39 13.62 10.79
N ALA A 256 11.28 13.09 11.61
CA ALA A 256 11.14 11.74 12.16
C ALA A 256 9.78 11.54 12.87
N GLU A 257 9.33 12.53 13.62
CA GLU A 257 8.01 12.51 14.29
C GLU A 257 6.85 12.51 13.27
N GLY A 258 6.97 13.26 12.18
CA GLY A 258 6.01 13.27 11.08
C GLY A 258 5.93 11.90 10.39
N ASP A 259 7.10 11.31 10.09
CA ASP A 259 7.19 9.97 9.53
C ASP A 259 6.50 8.92 10.42
N ASP A 260 6.80 8.95 11.73
CA ASP A 260 6.25 7.98 12.68
C ASP A 260 4.73 8.08 12.75
N ARG A 261 4.20 9.29 12.90
CA ARG A 261 2.75 9.55 12.91
C ARG A 261 2.08 9.06 11.61
N TYR A 262 2.71 9.34 10.48
CA TYR A 262 2.23 8.88 9.18
C TYR A 262 2.15 7.36 9.09
N VAL A 263 3.20 6.67 9.51
CA VAL A 263 3.27 5.19 9.46
C VAL A 263 2.23 4.57 10.39
N HIS A 264 2.06 5.07 11.62
CA HIS A 264 0.99 4.65 12.52
C HIS A 264 -0.39 4.81 11.89
N TYR A 265 -0.64 5.96 11.26
CA TYR A 265 -1.92 6.24 10.59
C TYR A 265 -2.17 5.28 9.43
N LEU A 266 -1.14 4.97 8.62
CA LEU A 266 -1.25 3.99 7.52
C LEU A 266 -1.56 2.58 8.04
N ILE A 267 -0.85 2.13 9.08
CA ILE A 267 -1.05 0.82 9.68
C ILE A 267 -2.48 0.69 10.20
N ALA A 268 -2.95 1.68 10.98
CA ALA A 268 -4.29 1.69 11.54
C ALA A 268 -5.38 1.63 10.44
N ARG A 269 -5.14 2.32 9.31
CA ARG A 269 -6.10 2.38 8.20
C ARG A 269 -6.07 1.15 7.30
N PHE A 270 -4.87 0.64 6.95
CA PHE A 270 -4.74 -0.31 5.83
C PHE A 270 -4.33 -1.72 6.24
N ALA A 271 -3.72 -1.94 7.40
CA ALA A 271 -3.20 -3.25 7.75
C ALA A 271 -4.27 -4.35 7.85
N ALA A 272 -5.53 -4.00 8.15
CA ALA A 272 -6.64 -4.94 8.20
C ALA A 272 -7.08 -5.46 6.81
N PHE A 273 -6.70 -4.82 5.72
CA PHE A 273 -6.96 -5.32 4.37
C PHE A 273 -6.04 -6.50 4.06
N ARG A 274 -6.61 -7.67 3.76
CA ARG A 274 -5.83 -8.91 3.54
C ARG A 274 -4.87 -8.84 2.36
N ASN A 275 -5.15 -7.99 1.37
CA ASN A 275 -4.38 -7.82 0.14
C ASN A 275 -3.30 -6.73 0.20
N VAL A 276 -3.01 -6.16 1.37
CA VAL A 276 -1.98 -5.10 1.51
C VAL A 276 -0.60 -5.70 1.72
N TRP A 277 0.39 -5.18 0.96
CA TRP A 277 1.82 -5.35 1.18
C TRP A 277 2.44 -3.98 1.45
N TRP A 278 3.54 -3.93 2.20
CA TRP A 278 4.25 -2.70 2.52
C TRP A 278 5.56 -2.60 1.75
N SER A 279 5.66 -1.67 0.81
CA SER A 279 6.91 -1.22 0.22
C SER A 279 7.32 0.08 0.94
N LEU A 280 8.27 -0.01 1.90
CA LEU A 280 8.59 1.14 2.76
C LEU A 280 9.06 2.35 1.95
N ALA A 281 9.80 2.10 0.87
CA ALA A 281 10.12 3.13 -0.11
C ALA A 281 10.23 2.54 -1.52
N ASN A 282 9.93 3.36 -2.52
CA ASN A 282 10.47 3.21 -3.85
C ASN A 282 11.78 4.00 -3.92
N GLU A 283 12.86 3.36 -4.39
CA GLU A 283 14.18 3.99 -4.58
C GLU A 283 14.68 4.74 -3.33
N TYR A 284 14.72 4.01 -2.22
CA TYR A 284 15.08 4.54 -0.90
C TYR A 284 16.41 5.31 -0.89
N ASP A 285 17.35 4.88 -1.73
CA ASP A 285 18.70 5.42 -1.84
C ASP A 285 18.79 6.77 -2.57
N LEU A 286 17.69 7.23 -3.17
CA LEU A 286 17.52 8.59 -3.68
C LEU A 286 16.91 9.56 -2.66
N MET A 287 16.42 9.05 -1.53
CA MET A 287 15.81 9.87 -0.48
C MET A 287 16.86 10.38 0.51
N LYS A 288 16.59 11.49 1.17
CA LYS A 288 17.48 12.07 2.19
C LYS A 288 17.48 11.31 3.53
N LYS A 289 16.67 10.26 3.65
CA LYS A 289 16.58 9.44 4.87
C LYS A 289 17.77 8.48 4.98
N SER A 290 18.32 8.36 6.18
CA SER A 290 19.41 7.45 6.50
C SER A 290 18.93 6.00 6.67
N ILE A 291 19.87 5.05 6.69
CA ILE A 291 19.54 3.65 7.03
C ILE A 291 18.90 3.56 8.43
N THR A 292 19.35 4.38 9.39
CA THR A 292 18.76 4.43 10.74
C THR A 292 17.29 4.87 10.71
N ASP A 293 16.93 5.81 9.82
CA ASP A 293 15.53 6.22 9.65
C ASP A 293 14.68 5.06 9.09
N TRP A 294 15.21 4.33 8.11
CA TRP A 294 14.51 3.16 7.56
C TRP A 294 14.34 2.04 8.56
N GLU A 295 15.35 1.76 9.39
CA GLU A 295 15.23 0.76 10.48
C GLU A 295 14.23 1.21 11.55
N ARG A 296 14.16 2.49 11.89
CA ARG A 296 13.13 3.06 12.79
C ARG A 296 11.72 2.90 12.20
N ILE A 297 11.52 3.29 10.95
CA ILE A 297 10.23 3.14 10.24
C ILE A 297 9.83 1.66 10.18
N ALA A 298 10.75 0.78 9.82
CA ALA A 298 10.50 -0.65 9.75
C ALA A 298 10.11 -1.25 11.11
N SER A 299 10.70 -0.75 12.22
CA SER A 299 10.36 -1.20 13.57
C SER A 299 8.91 -0.89 13.92
N ILE A 300 8.37 0.24 13.48
CA ILE A 300 6.96 0.59 13.68
C ILE A 300 6.05 -0.42 12.96
N PHE A 301 6.34 -0.76 11.71
CA PHE A 301 5.58 -1.80 11.01
C PHE A 301 5.69 -3.17 11.69
N CYS A 302 6.85 -3.52 12.27
CA CYS A 302 7.02 -4.79 12.98
C CYS A 302 6.22 -4.85 14.27
N GLU A 303 6.11 -3.74 14.99
CA GLU A 303 5.49 -3.66 16.30
C GLU A 303 3.97 -3.46 16.21
N TYR A 304 3.51 -2.60 15.29
CA TYR A 304 2.13 -2.12 15.28
C TYR A 304 1.25 -2.73 14.18
N ASP A 305 1.81 -3.42 13.17
CA ASP A 305 1.00 -4.20 12.23
C ASP A 305 0.68 -5.58 12.80
N PRO A 306 -0.54 -5.78 13.37
CA PRO A 306 -0.89 -7.01 14.07
C PRO A 306 -1.04 -8.22 13.14
N TYR A 307 -0.96 -8.01 11.84
CA TYR A 307 -1.14 -9.05 10.81
C TYR A 307 0.17 -9.48 10.18
N CYS A 308 1.30 -8.83 10.51
CA CYS A 308 2.62 -9.12 9.96
C CYS A 308 2.60 -9.19 8.43
N ARG A 309 2.04 -8.16 7.77
CA ARG A 309 1.96 -8.07 6.32
C ARG A 309 3.33 -8.20 5.67
N LEU A 310 3.36 -8.65 4.42
CA LEU A 310 4.59 -8.65 3.63
C LEU A 310 5.15 -7.24 3.53
N ARG A 311 6.47 -7.11 3.73
CA ARG A 311 7.16 -5.82 3.70
C ARG A 311 8.55 -5.92 3.12
N SER A 312 8.91 -4.89 2.37
CA SER A 312 10.21 -4.76 1.73
C SER A 312 10.55 -3.28 1.54
N ILE A 313 11.69 -3.03 0.92
CA ILE A 313 12.16 -1.72 0.52
C ILE A 313 12.82 -1.84 -0.85
N HIS A 314 12.61 -0.85 -1.73
CA HIS A 314 13.07 -0.90 -3.11
C HIS A 314 14.21 0.08 -3.36
N ASN A 315 15.28 -0.39 -4.00
CA ASN A 315 16.44 0.39 -4.36
C ASN A 315 16.34 1.04 -5.75
N CYS A 316 17.08 2.12 -6.00
CA CYS A 316 17.45 2.57 -7.35
C CYS A 316 18.81 1.98 -7.77
N HIS A 317 19.86 2.31 -7.07
CA HIS A 317 21.25 1.90 -7.34
C HIS A 317 21.83 1.01 -6.26
N ALA A 318 21.72 1.45 -5.00
CA ALA A 318 22.32 0.79 -3.85
C ALA A 318 21.35 -0.23 -3.24
N PHE A 319 21.73 -1.50 -3.26
CA PHE A 319 20.92 -2.53 -2.60
C PHE A 319 20.88 -2.31 -1.09
N TYR A 320 19.69 -2.43 -0.54
CA TYR A 320 19.54 -2.52 0.90
C TYR A 320 20.12 -3.86 1.41
N ASP A 321 20.37 -3.97 2.70
CA ASP A 321 20.67 -5.27 3.29
C ASP A 321 19.38 -6.09 3.42
N TYR A 322 19.04 -6.82 2.36
CA TYR A 322 17.84 -7.66 2.35
C TYR A 322 17.91 -8.86 3.32
N THR A 323 19.05 -9.06 4.04
CA THR A 323 19.10 -10.03 5.15
C THR A 323 18.40 -9.52 6.40
N ALA A 324 18.12 -8.22 6.50
CA ALA A 324 17.45 -7.61 7.65
C ALA A 324 16.19 -8.38 8.05
N PRO A 325 15.98 -8.68 9.35
CA PRO A 325 14.89 -9.57 9.80
C PRO A 325 13.49 -9.05 9.48
N TRP A 326 13.30 -7.75 9.40
CA TRP A 326 12.01 -7.14 9.09
C TRP A 326 11.59 -7.30 7.62
N ILE A 327 12.54 -7.51 6.71
CA ILE A 327 12.28 -7.70 5.29
C ILE A 327 11.76 -9.11 5.05
N THR A 328 10.59 -9.25 4.46
CA THR A 328 9.98 -10.55 4.14
C THR A 328 10.40 -11.08 2.77
N HIS A 329 10.66 -10.19 1.81
CA HIS A 329 11.06 -10.52 0.44
C HIS A 329 11.96 -9.41 -0.12
N CYS A 330 12.81 -9.75 -1.06
CA CYS A 330 13.61 -8.76 -1.77
C CYS A 330 12.74 -8.06 -2.82
N CYS A 331 12.70 -6.74 -2.80
CA CYS A 331 12.10 -5.89 -3.83
C CYS A 331 13.25 -5.17 -4.54
N ILE A 332 13.61 -5.61 -5.74
CA ILE A 332 14.86 -5.22 -6.39
C ILE A 332 14.60 -4.52 -7.72
N GLN A 333 15.30 -3.41 -7.92
CA GLN A 333 15.57 -2.81 -9.22
C GLN A 333 17.05 -2.99 -9.56
N ARG A 334 17.33 -3.25 -10.82
CA ARG A 334 18.68 -3.22 -11.32
C ARG A 334 18.73 -2.44 -12.63
N GLN A 335 19.63 -1.50 -12.70
CA GLN A 335 19.79 -0.62 -13.86
C GLN A 335 20.62 -1.24 -15.01
N ASP A 336 21.20 -2.39 -14.79
CA ASP A 336 21.91 -3.11 -15.84
C ASP A 336 20.90 -3.68 -16.84
N VAL A 337 20.92 -3.13 -18.05
CA VAL A 337 19.99 -3.48 -19.12
C VAL A 337 20.16 -4.92 -19.60
N TYR A 338 21.31 -5.55 -19.37
CA TYR A 338 21.67 -6.85 -19.92
C TYR A 338 21.64 -8.01 -18.92
N LYS A 339 21.66 -7.70 -17.61
CA LYS A 339 21.74 -8.72 -16.56
C LYS A 339 20.83 -8.41 -15.40
N CYS A 340 19.58 -8.08 -15.67
CA CYS A 340 18.61 -7.76 -14.63
C CYS A 340 18.09 -9.03 -13.96
N ALA A 341 17.31 -9.81 -14.68
CA ALA A 341 16.64 -10.98 -14.17
C ALA A 341 17.53 -12.23 -14.09
N GLU A 342 18.61 -12.27 -14.86
CA GLU A 342 19.59 -13.36 -14.86
C GLU A 342 20.29 -13.55 -13.51
N LEU A 343 20.31 -12.53 -12.66
CA LEU A 343 20.92 -12.58 -11.33
C LEU A 343 19.97 -13.08 -10.22
N THR A 344 18.76 -13.46 -10.55
CA THR A 344 17.74 -13.90 -9.57
C THR A 344 18.25 -15.02 -8.65
N GLU A 345 18.96 -16.02 -9.19
CA GLU A 345 19.52 -17.14 -8.41
C GLU A 345 20.58 -16.67 -7.42
N GLU A 346 21.42 -15.71 -7.82
CA GLU A 346 22.41 -15.08 -6.96
C GLU A 346 21.74 -14.37 -5.78
N TYR A 347 20.69 -13.58 -6.03
CA TYR A 347 19.94 -12.90 -4.98
C TYR A 347 19.25 -13.89 -4.04
N ARG A 348 18.62 -14.93 -4.56
CA ARG A 348 18.01 -15.99 -3.75
C ARG A 348 19.04 -16.66 -2.84
N THR A 349 20.20 -16.98 -3.38
CA THR A 349 21.28 -17.62 -2.62
C THR A 349 21.81 -16.69 -1.54
N ARG A 350 22.03 -15.41 -1.87
CA ARG A 350 22.58 -14.39 -0.98
C ARG A 350 21.64 -14.04 0.16
N TYR A 351 20.37 -13.75 -0.14
CA TYR A 351 19.43 -13.19 0.83
C TYR A 351 18.52 -14.23 1.47
N ARG A 352 18.38 -15.42 0.87
CA ARG A 352 17.53 -16.53 1.33
C ARG A 352 16.08 -16.09 1.61
N LYS A 353 15.51 -15.34 0.70
CA LYS A 353 14.15 -14.82 0.71
C LYS A 353 13.54 -14.92 -0.69
N PRO A 354 12.20 -14.80 -0.83
CA PRO A 354 11.60 -14.61 -2.15
C PRO A 354 12.21 -13.37 -2.82
N VAL A 355 12.47 -13.44 -4.11
CA VAL A 355 13.01 -12.33 -4.92
C VAL A 355 11.94 -11.87 -5.87
N VAL A 356 11.55 -10.62 -5.76
CA VAL A 356 10.66 -9.91 -6.67
C VAL A 356 11.45 -8.79 -7.33
N LEU A 357 11.67 -8.89 -8.61
CA LEU A 357 12.30 -7.85 -9.42
C LEU A 357 11.18 -6.91 -9.88
N ASP A 358 10.79 -5.98 -9.03
CA ASP A 358 9.65 -5.09 -9.27
C ASP A 358 9.89 -4.08 -10.39
N GLU A 359 11.16 -3.82 -10.72
CA GLU A 359 11.54 -3.01 -11.87
C GLU A 359 12.65 -3.69 -12.69
N ILE A 360 12.30 -4.11 -13.90
CA ILE A 360 13.17 -4.80 -14.85
C ILE A 360 13.35 -4.02 -16.16
N ALA A 361 13.23 -2.72 -16.13
CA ALA A 361 12.92 -1.80 -17.21
C ALA A 361 11.50 -1.98 -17.76
N TYR A 362 11.02 -1.01 -18.52
CA TYR A 362 9.63 -0.92 -18.93
C TYR A 362 9.50 -0.96 -20.45
N GLU A 363 8.47 -1.63 -20.91
CA GLU A 363 8.04 -1.53 -22.30
C GLU A 363 7.58 -0.12 -22.60
N GLY A 364 8.04 0.47 -23.71
CA GLY A 364 7.63 1.84 -24.02
C GLY A 364 8.42 2.51 -25.14
N ASN A 365 8.30 3.84 -25.16
CA ASN A 365 8.92 4.68 -26.17
C ASN A 365 9.62 5.92 -25.64
N LEU A 366 9.97 5.92 -24.33
CA LEU A 366 10.74 7.01 -23.74
C LEU A 366 12.15 7.09 -24.31
N PRO A 367 12.79 8.29 -24.33
CA PRO A 367 14.18 8.44 -24.72
C PRO A 367 15.16 7.99 -23.63
N HIS A 368 14.79 7.00 -22.80
CA HIS A 368 15.55 6.48 -21.66
C HIS A 368 15.59 4.96 -21.68
N GLY A 369 16.76 4.36 -21.45
CA GLY A 369 16.95 2.91 -21.51
C GLY A 369 16.07 2.09 -20.56
N TRP A 370 15.60 2.70 -19.48
CA TRP A 370 14.70 2.06 -18.52
C TRP A 370 13.22 2.01 -19.00
N GLY A 371 12.84 2.81 -20.01
CA GLY A 371 11.46 2.98 -20.47
C GLY A 371 11.27 2.83 -21.97
N ASN A 372 12.07 2.00 -22.65
CA ASN A 372 11.98 1.81 -24.11
C ASN A 372 12.36 0.39 -24.57
N ILE A 373 12.26 -0.60 -23.71
CA ILE A 373 12.42 -1.98 -24.16
C ILE A 373 11.17 -2.44 -24.91
N SER A 374 11.32 -3.45 -25.77
CA SER A 374 10.18 -4.06 -26.45
C SER A 374 9.38 -4.98 -25.51
N GLY A 375 8.10 -5.22 -25.81
CA GLY A 375 7.28 -6.18 -25.08
C GLY A 375 7.88 -7.58 -25.06
N LYS A 376 8.51 -8.03 -26.15
CA LYS A 376 9.23 -9.30 -26.21
C LYS A 376 10.39 -9.37 -25.22
N GLU A 377 11.16 -8.29 -25.10
CA GLU A 377 12.27 -8.21 -24.14
C GLU A 377 11.75 -8.19 -22.71
N LEU A 378 10.66 -7.47 -22.41
CA LEU A 378 10.03 -7.48 -21.11
C LEU A 378 9.59 -8.89 -20.71
N VAL A 379 8.92 -9.61 -21.61
CA VAL A 379 8.49 -11.00 -21.37
C VAL A 379 9.69 -11.94 -21.21
N ARG A 380 10.77 -11.76 -21.99
CA ARG A 380 12.00 -12.52 -21.80
C ARG A 380 12.53 -12.36 -20.39
N ARG A 381 12.56 -11.16 -19.85
CA ARG A 381 13.01 -10.88 -18.47
C ARG A 381 12.12 -11.52 -17.40
N PHE A 382 10.81 -11.55 -17.62
CA PHE A 382 9.89 -12.29 -16.76
C PHE A 382 10.25 -13.79 -16.72
N TRP A 383 10.50 -14.40 -17.87
CA TRP A 383 10.90 -15.80 -17.95
C TRP A 383 12.27 -16.05 -17.30
N GLU A 384 13.23 -15.15 -17.49
CA GLU A 384 14.54 -15.25 -16.85
C GLU A 384 14.43 -15.23 -15.31
N ALA A 385 13.56 -14.41 -14.74
CA ALA A 385 13.27 -14.42 -13.31
C ALA A 385 12.59 -15.72 -12.89
N ALA A 386 11.53 -16.11 -13.61
CA ALA A 386 10.69 -17.27 -13.26
C ALA A 386 11.47 -18.61 -13.28
N VAL A 387 12.26 -18.88 -14.33
CA VAL A 387 13.05 -20.11 -14.44
C VAL A 387 14.17 -20.19 -13.40
N ARG A 388 14.56 -19.09 -12.78
CA ARG A 388 15.50 -19.00 -11.66
C ARG A 388 14.82 -18.95 -10.30
N GLY A 389 13.49 -19.12 -10.29
CA GLY A 389 12.69 -19.21 -9.07
C GLY A 389 12.44 -17.87 -8.38
N GLY A 390 12.43 -16.77 -9.12
CA GLY A 390 12.02 -15.43 -8.69
C GLY A 390 10.76 -14.97 -9.40
N TYR A 391 10.44 -13.71 -9.21
CA TYR A 391 9.27 -13.04 -9.77
C TYR A 391 9.68 -11.70 -10.36
N ALA A 392 8.87 -11.17 -11.27
CA ALA A 392 9.15 -9.88 -11.92
C ALA A 392 7.90 -8.99 -11.96
N GLY A 393 8.13 -7.69 -12.01
CA GLY A 393 7.13 -6.66 -12.18
C GLY A 393 7.09 -6.10 -13.61
N HIS A 394 5.89 -5.90 -14.10
CA HIS A 394 5.62 -5.22 -15.36
C HIS A 394 5.58 -3.70 -15.14
N GLY A 395 5.99 -2.95 -16.15
CA GLY A 395 5.73 -1.52 -16.26
C GLY A 395 5.67 -1.12 -17.72
N GLU A 396 4.94 -0.05 -18.00
CA GLU A 396 4.73 0.45 -19.35
C GLU A 396 4.87 1.96 -19.37
N THR A 397 5.57 2.49 -20.37
CA THR A 397 5.97 3.89 -20.46
C THR A 397 5.77 4.47 -21.84
N TYR A 398 4.69 4.10 -22.50
CA TYR A 398 4.28 4.78 -23.71
C TYR A 398 3.80 6.19 -23.39
N LEU A 399 4.30 7.19 -24.14
CA LEU A 399 3.86 8.56 -24.02
C LEU A 399 2.48 8.73 -24.65
N SER A 400 1.57 9.33 -23.92
CA SER A 400 0.31 9.85 -24.44
C SER A 400 0.55 11.10 -25.29
N GLY A 401 -0.43 11.49 -26.08
CA GLY A 401 -0.38 12.71 -26.89
C GLY A 401 -0.16 14.01 -26.11
N GLY A 402 -0.24 13.98 -24.77
CA GLY A 402 0.01 15.11 -23.87
C GLY A 402 1.36 15.07 -23.15
N GLY A 403 2.26 14.12 -23.49
CA GLY A 403 3.57 13.98 -22.86
C GLY A 403 3.54 13.22 -21.53
N ASN A 404 2.39 12.74 -21.07
CA ASN A 404 2.28 11.91 -19.87
C ASN A 404 2.58 10.44 -20.20
N ILE A 405 3.12 9.71 -19.24
CA ILE A 405 3.25 8.27 -19.34
C ILE A 405 1.89 7.64 -19.06
N TRP A 406 1.43 6.80 -19.98
CA TRP A 406 0.35 5.87 -19.73
C TRP A 406 0.70 4.94 -18.57
N TRP A 407 -0.13 4.18 -18.13
CA TRP A 407 -0.04 3.17 -17.11
C TRP A 407 0.58 3.62 -15.75
N SER A 408 1.68 4.38 -15.70
CA SER A 408 2.16 4.97 -14.44
C SER A 408 1.11 5.88 -13.78
N HIS A 409 0.24 6.48 -14.57
CA HIS A 409 -0.92 7.26 -14.14
C HIS A 409 -2.21 6.44 -14.11
N GLY A 410 -2.19 5.22 -14.63
CA GLY A 410 -3.37 4.41 -14.85
C GLY A 410 -4.00 4.62 -16.23
N GLY A 411 -5.13 3.99 -16.44
CA GLY A 411 -5.87 4.02 -17.70
C GLY A 411 -5.79 2.71 -18.45
N GLU A 412 -5.26 2.73 -19.67
CA GLU A 412 -5.12 1.56 -20.56
C GLU A 412 -3.67 1.16 -20.74
N LEU A 413 -3.45 -0.11 -21.05
CA LEU A 413 -2.19 -0.64 -21.54
C LEU A 413 -2.11 -0.52 -23.06
N HIS A 414 -0.92 -0.20 -23.57
CA HIS A 414 -0.66 -0.02 -25.01
C HIS A 414 0.43 -0.97 -25.50
N GLY A 415 1.09 -1.70 -24.62
CA GLY A 415 2.18 -2.60 -24.93
C GLY A 415 1.74 -3.97 -25.40
N GLU A 416 2.64 -4.64 -26.12
CA GLU A 416 2.46 -6.01 -26.62
C GLU A 416 2.68 -7.06 -25.54
N SER A 417 3.38 -6.72 -24.44
CA SER A 417 3.77 -7.67 -23.40
C SER A 417 2.58 -8.32 -22.68
N GLN A 418 1.45 -7.64 -22.59
CA GLN A 418 0.25 -8.23 -22.00
C GLN A 418 -0.30 -9.41 -22.82
N GLU A 419 -0.24 -9.38 -24.16
CA GLU A 419 -0.64 -10.50 -25.01
C GLU A 419 0.30 -11.69 -24.83
N VAL A 420 1.60 -11.40 -24.74
CA VAL A 420 2.65 -12.40 -24.52
C VAL A 420 2.72 -12.82 -23.05
N GLY A 421 2.44 -11.90 -22.12
CA GLY A 421 2.31 -12.14 -20.68
C GLY A 421 1.17 -13.12 -20.36
N GLY A 422 0.07 -13.06 -21.10
CA GLY A 422 -0.98 -14.08 -21.05
C GLY A 422 -0.45 -15.49 -21.27
N GLN A 423 0.52 -15.68 -22.15
CA GLN A 423 1.21 -16.98 -22.36
C GLN A 423 2.12 -17.33 -21.20
N ALA A 424 2.77 -16.39 -20.56
CA ALA A 424 3.59 -16.61 -19.36
C ALA A 424 2.72 -17.03 -18.15
N VAL A 425 1.50 -16.53 -18.06
CA VAL A 425 0.51 -16.94 -17.04
C VAL A 425 -0.05 -18.34 -17.33
N LEU A 426 -0.19 -18.73 -18.60
CA LEU A 426 -0.56 -20.09 -19.00
C LEU A 426 0.49 -21.11 -18.54
N GLY A 427 1.74 -20.74 -18.39
CA GLY A 427 2.77 -21.57 -17.76
C GLY A 427 2.45 -21.95 -16.31
N ARG A 428 1.60 -21.21 -15.59
CA ARG A 428 1.10 -21.59 -14.27
C ARG A 428 0.20 -22.84 -14.29
N GLN A 429 -0.47 -23.12 -15.39
CA GLN A 429 -1.31 -24.33 -15.54
C GLN A 429 -0.49 -25.60 -15.77
N CYS A 430 0.78 -25.48 -16.18
CA CYS A 430 1.67 -26.62 -16.40
C CYS A 430 2.36 -27.12 -15.10
N HIS A 431 2.17 -26.46 -13.97
CA HIS A 431 2.72 -26.84 -12.66
C HIS A 431 1.65 -27.32 -11.67
N LYS A 432 0.46 -27.73 -12.16
CA LYS A 432 -0.54 -28.45 -11.36
C LYS A 432 -0.36 -29.94 -11.45
#